data_2573ca31982f85d2fe21ad30baa19861
#
_entry.id   2573ca31982f85d2fe21ad30baa19861
#
_cell.length_a   1.000
_cell.length_b   1.000
_cell.length_c   1.000
_cell.angle_alpha   90.00
_cell.angle_beta   90.00
_cell.angle_gamma   90.00
#
_symmetry.space_group_name_H-M   'P 1'
#
loop_
_entity.id
_entity.type
_entity.pdbx_description
1 polymer ?
#
loop_
_entity_poly.entity_id
_entity_poly.type
_entity_poly.pdbx_seq_one_letter_code
_entity_poly.pdbx_strand_id
1 'polypeptide(L)'
;TGEWSRTNILVLGLDRRPDQGYVVRSDVLMLVTAYPPGPRLALLSIPRDLYVDIPGRSQARINTAHFWGEDERPGGGPALAMEAVTANFGVPVDGYVRLDFEGFRAVVDAVGGIDIVVEKGIVDNVYPTEDYGTRRIEIPAGPQHMDGETALRYVRSRHGSSDFDRAARQQQVLIALARRLASPGNWVRLPAVGWAIIENVDTDVGPGGLIQLVIAGLRVGPDGIEHHVIDRDMTSPWTTPTGGAVLLPRWDVINPLVEELFGP
;
A
#
# COMPACT_ATOMS: atom_id res chain seq x y z
N THR A 1 5.17 -7.69 -30.83
CA THR A 1 3.83 -7.77 -30.26
C THR A 1 4.00 -8.34 -28.86
N GLY A 2 4.27 -7.45 -27.87
CA GLY A 2 4.30 -7.84 -26.47
C GLY A 2 2.86 -8.14 -26.03
N GLU A 3 2.56 -9.40 -25.77
CA GLU A 3 1.34 -9.77 -25.08
C GLU A 3 1.39 -9.12 -23.70
N TRP A 4 0.41 -8.30 -23.41
CA TRP A 4 0.22 -7.72 -22.09
C TRP A 4 -0.22 -8.87 -21.16
N SER A 5 0.67 -9.33 -20.30
CA SER A 5 0.35 -10.32 -19.28
C SER A 5 -0.13 -9.61 -18.01
N ARG A 6 -0.92 -10.31 -17.19
CA ARG A 6 -1.26 -9.87 -15.84
C ARG A 6 0.03 -9.48 -15.11
N THR A 7 -0.04 -8.39 -14.34
CA THR A 7 1.08 -7.95 -13.52
C THR A 7 0.57 -7.68 -12.10
N ASN A 8 1.13 -8.39 -11.13
CA ASN A 8 0.82 -8.29 -9.71
C ASN A 8 1.97 -7.60 -8.99
N ILE A 9 1.72 -6.46 -8.41
CA ILE A 9 2.73 -5.64 -7.72
C ILE A 9 2.40 -5.55 -6.25
N LEU A 10 3.40 -5.79 -5.40
CA LEU A 10 3.28 -5.58 -3.96
C LEU A 10 3.74 -4.16 -3.59
N VAL A 11 2.80 -3.35 -3.11
CA VAL A 11 3.10 -2.02 -2.57
C VAL A 11 3.41 -2.16 -1.09
N LEU A 12 4.58 -1.69 -0.68
CA LEU A 12 5.10 -1.69 0.68
C LEU A 12 5.29 -0.25 1.18
N GLY A 13 4.57 0.11 2.23
CA GLY A 13 4.76 1.39 2.92
C GLY A 13 5.51 1.19 4.23
N LEU A 14 6.60 1.93 4.42
CA LEU A 14 7.45 1.84 5.60
C LEU A 14 7.28 3.05 6.52
N ASP A 15 7.07 2.79 7.82
CA ASP A 15 7.27 3.81 8.87
C ASP A 15 8.76 3.91 9.18
N ARG A 16 9.52 4.42 8.20
CA ARG A 16 10.96 4.64 8.30
C ARG A 16 11.24 6.13 8.48
N ARG A 17 12.08 6.44 9.43
CA ARG A 17 12.55 7.80 9.67
C ARG A 17 13.87 8.05 8.93
N PRO A 18 14.24 9.31 8.65
CA PRO A 18 15.44 9.61 7.87
C PRO A 18 16.75 9.08 8.47
N ASP A 19 16.81 8.92 9.81
CA ASP A 19 17.95 8.40 10.56
C ASP A 19 17.98 6.87 10.66
N GLN A 20 16.95 6.17 10.17
CA GLN A 20 16.81 4.72 10.23
C GLN A 20 17.17 4.07 8.90
N GLY A 21 17.78 2.86 8.98
CA GLY A 21 17.94 1.97 7.84
C GLY A 21 16.62 1.30 7.42
N TYR A 22 16.69 0.42 6.44
CA TYR A 22 15.52 -0.31 5.94
C TYR A 22 15.10 -1.52 6.78
N VAL A 23 15.86 -1.87 7.83
CA VAL A 23 15.51 -2.96 8.76
C VAL A 23 14.33 -2.54 9.64
N VAL A 24 13.18 -2.37 9.01
CA VAL A 24 11.91 -1.97 9.64
C VAL A 24 10.77 -2.83 9.11
N ARG A 25 9.66 -2.86 9.84
CA ARG A 25 8.44 -3.56 9.39
C ARG A 25 7.70 -2.71 8.37
N SER A 26 7.00 -3.38 7.43
CA SER A 26 6.07 -2.70 6.56
C SER A 26 4.73 -2.43 7.27
N ASP A 27 4.31 -1.18 7.32
CA ASP A 27 3.02 -0.79 7.90
C ASP A 27 1.87 -0.82 6.88
N VAL A 28 2.21 -0.81 5.59
CA VAL A 28 1.28 -0.99 4.47
C VAL A 28 1.75 -2.17 3.65
N LEU A 29 0.82 -3.10 3.39
CA LEU A 29 0.97 -4.16 2.39
C LEU A 29 -0.28 -4.14 1.52
N MET A 30 -0.11 -3.88 0.23
CA MET A 30 -1.22 -3.84 -0.71
C MET A 30 -0.81 -4.55 -2.00
N LEU A 31 -1.59 -5.55 -2.39
CA LEU A 31 -1.42 -6.22 -3.66
C LEU A 31 -2.25 -5.50 -4.72
N VAL A 32 -1.60 -5.10 -5.81
CA VAL A 32 -2.20 -4.40 -6.94
C VAL A 32 -2.08 -5.28 -8.17
N THR A 33 -3.18 -5.55 -8.85
CA THR A 33 -3.16 -6.27 -10.12
C THR A 33 -3.65 -5.38 -11.25
N ALA A 34 -2.92 -5.38 -12.34
CA ALA A 34 -3.35 -4.82 -13.62
C ALA A 34 -3.56 -5.98 -14.61
N TYR A 35 -4.75 -6.05 -15.20
CA TYR A 35 -5.14 -7.16 -16.08
C TYR A 35 -5.41 -6.68 -17.51
N PRO A 36 -4.67 -7.16 -18.52
CA PRO A 36 -5.06 -7.07 -19.92
C PRO A 36 -5.67 -8.42 -20.36
N PRO A 37 -6.63 -8.48 -21.29
CA PRO A 37 -6.97 -7.48 -22.30
C PRO A 37 -8.15 -6.58 -21.95
N GLY A 38 -8.84 -6.78 -20.84
CA GLY A 38 -9.82 -5.81 -20.33
C GLY A 38 -9.17 -4.83 -19.37
N PRO A 39 -9.59 -3.55 -19.31
CA PRO A 39 -9.06 -2.64 -18.31
C PRO A 39 -9.62 -3.03 -16.93
N ARG A 40 -8.92 -3.87 -16.20
CA ARG A 40 -9.22 -4.21 -14.81
C ARG A 40 -8.03 -3.85 -13.94
N LEU A 41 -8.29 -3.13 -12.88
CA LEU A 41 -7.31 -2.82 -11.85
C LEU A 41 -7.97 -3.18 -10.51
N ALA A 42 -7.31 -4.04 -9.74
CA ALA A 42 -7.79 -4.40 -8.41
C ALA A 42 -6.72 -4.16 -7.36
N LEU A 43 -7.17 -3.77 -6.15
CA LEU A 43 -6.34 -3.52 -4.99
C LEU A 43 -6.84 -4.37 -3.83
N LEU A 44 -5.93 -5.09 -3.18
CA LEU A 44 -6.22 -5.85 -1.96
C LEU A 44 -5.27 -5.39 -0.86
N SER A 45 -5.79 -4.72 0.17
CA SER A 45 -5.03 -4.38 1.36
C SER A 45 -4.95 -5.57 2.31
N ILE A 46 -3.74 -5.92 2.70
CA ILE A 46 -3.43 -7.01 3.62
C ILE A 46 -3.10 -6.41 4.99
N PRO A 47 -3.83 -6.77 6.06
CA PRO A 47 -3.52 -6.28 7.40
C PRO A 47 -2.10 -6.66 7.82
N ARG A 48 -1.32 -5.71 8.29
CA ARG A 48 0.08 -5.91 8.69
C ARG A 48 0.26 -6.94 9.82
N ASP A 49 -0.77 -7.12 10.66
CA ASP A 49 -0.78 -8.04 11.79
C ASP A 49 -1.36 -9.43 11.43
N LEU A 50 -1.63 -9.71 10.14
CA LEU A 50 -2.08 -11.03 9.67
C LEU A 50 -1.02 -12.08 9.98
N TYR A 51 -1.42 -13.16 10.70
CA TYR A 51 -0.51 -14.20 11.17
C TYR A 51 -0.44 -15.34 10.16
N VAL A 52 0.69 -15.45 9.50
CA VAL A 52 0.88 -16.32 8.33
C VAL A 52 2.23 -17.01 8.38
N ASP A 53 2.42 -18.00 7.51
CA ASP A 53 3.71 -18.63 7.29
C ASP A 53 4.67 -17.68 6.58
N ILE A 54 5.88 -17.51 7.12
CA ILE A 54 6.94 -16.75 6.47
C ILE A 54 7.96 -17.74 5.91
N PRO A 55 8.19 -17.79 4.58
CA PRO A 55 9.11 -18.72 3.95
C PRO A 55 10.48 -18.76 4.61
N GLY A 56 10.98 -19.98 4.91
CA GLY A 56 12.25 -20.16 5.60
C GLY A 56 12.26 -19.76 7.08
N ARG A 57 11.12 -19.39 7.64
CA ARG A 57 10.94 -18.95 9.04
C ARG A 57 9.70 -19.60 9.66
N SER A 58 9.39 -19.23 10.91
CA SER A 58 8.15 -19.62 11.58
C SER A 58 6.99 -18.71 11.22
N GLN A 59 5.77 -19.10 11.61
CA GLN A 59 4.61 -18.23 11.54
C GLN A 59 4.82 -16.93 12.32
N ALA A 60 4.44 -15.82 11.70
CA ALA A 60 4.56 -14.49 12.27
C ALA A 60 3.55 -13.52 11.65
N ARG A 61 3.53 -12.28 12.14
CA ARG A 61 2.84 -11.20 11.42
C ARG A 61 3.46 -11.00 10.05
N ILE A 62 2.64 -10.88 9.02
CA ILE A 62 3.11 -10.73 7.63
C ILE A 62 4.09 -9.57 7.45
N ASN A 63 3.94 -8.48 8.21
CA ASN A 63 4.81 -7.32 8.12
C ASN A 63 6.25 -7.58 8.64
N THR A 64 6.47 -8.69 9.36
CA THR A 64 7.83 -9.08 9.79
C THR A 64 8.65 -9.66 8.65
N ALA A 65 8.03 -10.11 7.56
CA ALA A 65 8.75 -10.61 6.39
C ALA A 65 9.73 -9.56 5.85
N HIS A 66 9.26 -8.31 5.69
CA HIS A 66 10.15 -7.22 5.24
C HIS A 66 11.33 -7.01 6.20
N PHE A 67 11.06 -6.94 7.51
CA PHE A 67 12.10 -6.77 8.53
C PHE A 67 13.15 -7.90 8.46
N TRP A 68 12.71 -9.16 8.44
CA TRP A 68 13.63 -10.30 8.43
C TRP A 68 14.43 -10.41 7.14
N GLY A 69 13.79 -10.14 5.99
CA GLY A 69 14.51 -10.15 4.71
C GLY A 69 15.59 -9.07 4.64
N GLU A 70 15.29 -7.88 5.18
CA GLU A 70 16.24 -6.77 5.20
C GLU A 70 17.37 -6.95 6.23
N ASP A 71 17.06 -7.58 7.39
CA ASP A 71 18.05 -7.94 8.42
C ASP A 71 19.04 -9.00 7.91
N GLU A 72 18.55 -9.96 7.11
CA GLU A 72 19.39 -11.01 6.52
C GLU A 72 20.34 -10.48 5.45
N ARG A 73 19.84 -9.60 4.59
CA ARG A 73 20.63 -8.93 3.55
C ARG A 73 20.00 -7.60 3.12
N PRO A 74 20.79 -6.57 2.86
CA PRO A 74 20.27 -5.32 2.30
C PRO A 74 19.48 -5.56 1.00
N GLY A 75 18.28 -5.01 0.90
CA GLY A 75 17.36 -5.21 -0.23
C GLY A 75 16.62 -6.56 -0.23
N GLY A 76 16.78 -7.39 0.81
CA GLY A 76 16.07 -8.67 0.96
C GLY A 76 14.63 -8.53 1.47
N GLY A 77 14.29 -7.39 2.08
CA GLY A 77 12.98 -7.15 2.68
C GLY A 77 11.82 -7.29 1.71
N PRO A 78 11.81 -6.60 0.57
CA PRO A 78 10.74 -6.75 -0.44
C PRO A 78 10.65 -8.17 -0.98
N ALA A 79 11.78 -8.84 -1.25
CA ALA A 79 11.80 -10.20 -1.78
C ALA A 79 11.09 -11.18 -0.84
N LEU A 80 11.44 -11.19 0.45
CA LEU A 80 10.77 -12.06 1.44
C LEU A 80 9.31 -11.69 1.66
N ALA A 81 8.95 -10.40 1.56
CA ALA A 81 7.55 -9.98 1.63
C ALA A 81 6.74 -10.50 0.42
N MET A 82 7.29 -10.45 -0.80
CA MET A 82 6.66 -11.02 -2.01
C MET A 82 6.51 -12.53 -1.90
N GLU A 83 7.54 -13.24 -1.43
CA GLU A 83 7.49 -14.67 -1.20
C GLU A 83 6.42 -15.04 -0.17
N ALA A 84 6.30 -14.28 0.93
CA ALA A 84 5.27 -14.50 1.94
C ALA A 84 3.85 -14.29 1.39
N VAL A 85 3.63 -13.25 0.58
CA VAL A 85 2.35 -13.03 -0.10
C VAL A 85 2.06 -14.18 -1.07
N THR A 86 3.00 -14.54 -1.93
CA THR A 86 2.83 -15.64 -2.88
C THR A 86 2.50 -16.97 -2.19
N ALA A 87 3.25 -17.31 -1.14
CA ALA A 87 3.07 -18.58 -0.43
C ALA A 87 1.72 -18.72 0.28
N ASN A 88 1.20 -17.63 0.85
CA ASN A 88 -0.03 -17.67 1.63
C ASN A 88 -1.30 -17.40 0.80
N PHE A 89 -1.21 -16.56 -0.23
CA PHE A 89 -2.38 -16.19 -1.04
C PHE A 89 -2.44 -16.93 -2.40
N GLY A 90 -1.39 -17.68 -2.76
CA GLY A 90 -1.34 -18.39 -4.05
C GLY A 90 -1.23 -17.48 -5.28
N VAL A 91 -0.97 -16.19 -5.09
CA VAL A 91 -0.86 -15.19 -6.15
C VAL A 91 0.61 -14.93 -6.45
N PRO A 92 1.11 -15.21 -7.66
CA PRO A 92 2.45 -14.79 -8.05
C PRO A 92 2.59 -13.28 -7.97
N VAL A 93 3.65 -12.80 -7.33
CA VAL A 93 3.97 -11.36 -7.24
C VAL A 93 5.14 -11.08 -8.17
N ASP A 94 4.92 -10.23 -9.17
CA ASP A 94 5.87 -9.97 -10.27
C ASP A 94 6.90 -8.89 -9.94
N GLY A 95 6.63 -8.10 -8.91
CA GLY A 95 7.53 -7.04 -8.46
C GLY A 95 6.98 -6.27 -7.29
N TYR A 96 7.74 -5.30 -6.82
CA TYR A 96 7.35 -4.46 -5.69
C TYR A 96 7.52 -2.97 -5.97
N VAL A 97 6.78 -2.19 -5.19
CA VAL A 97 6.97 -0.75 -5.01
C VAL A 97 7.09 -0.47 -3.53
N ARG A 98 8.25 -0.02 -3.08
CA ARG A 98 8.52 0.30 -1.68
C ARG A 98 8.75 1.79 -1.52
N LEU A 99 8.04 2.41 -0.57
CA LEU A 99 8.19 3.82 -0.26
C LEU A 99 8.08 4.05 1.25
N ASP A 100 8.81 5.06 1.72
CA ASP A 100 8.69 5.60 3.06
C ASP A 100 7.88 6.90 3.07
N PHE A 101 7.86 7.59 4.19
CA PHE A 101 7.10 8.83 4.32
C PHE A 101 7.59 9.95 3.40
N GLU A 102 8.88 10.04 3.19
CA GLU A 102 9.49 11.06 2.33
C GLU A 102 9.12 10.81 0.86
N GLY A 103 9.27 9.55 0.41
CA GLY A 103 8.85 9.14 -0.92
C GLY A 103 7.36 9.33 -1.16
N PHE A 104 6.53 9.01 -0.17
CA PHE A 104 5.09 9.24 -0.26
C PHE A 104 4.76 10.72 -0.46
N ARG A 105 5.33 11.62 0.37
CA ARG A 105 5.14 13.07 0.25
C ARG A 105 5.59 13.58 -1.12
N ALA A 106 6.79 13.19 -1.55
CA ALA A 106 7.36 13.63 -2.82
C ALA A 106 6.48 13.26 -4.01
N VAL A 107 5.92 12.05 -4.06
CA VAL A 107 5.02 11.60 -5.13
C VAL A 107 3.71 12.38 -5.12
N VAL A 108 3.08 12.59 -3.96
CA VAL A 108 1.84 13.37 -3.84
C VAL A 108 2.07 14.83 -4.25
N ASP A 109 3.16 15.44 -3.85
CA ASP A 109 3.47 16.83 -4.21
C ASP A 109 3.81 16.98 -5.69
N ALA A 110 4.50 16.00 -6.29
CA ALA A 110 4.82 16.01 -7.71
C ALA A 110 3.58 16.01 -8.61
N VAL A 111 2.52 15.30 -8.22
CA VAL A 111 1.23 15.35 -8.97
C VAL A 111 0.45 16.64 -8.69
N GLY A 112 0.93 17.49 -7.77
CA GLY A 112 0.29 18.75 -7.36
C GLY A 112 -0.83 18.57 -6.35
N GLY A 113 -0.67 17.62 -5.45
CA GLY A 113 -1.66 17.26 -4.44
C GLY A 113 -2.78 16.37 -4.97
N ILE A 114 -3.61 15.87 -4.07
CA ILE A 114 -4.73 14.98 -4.36
C ILE A 114 -6.03 15.50 -3.76
N ASP A 115 -7.15 15.22 -4.41
CA ASP A 115 -8.48 15.60 -3.95
C ASP A 115 -9.18 14.38 -3.33
N ILE A 116 -9.58 14.48 -2.06
CA ILE A 116 -10.22 13.41 -1.29
C ILE A 116 -11.48 13.96 -0.61
N VAL A 117 -12.55 13.19 -0.64
CA VAL A 117 -13.73 13.45 0.19
C VAL A 117 -13.54 12.69 1.51
N VAL A 118 -13.27 13.42 2.57
CA VAL A 118 -13.13 12.89 3.94
C VAL A 118 -14.52 12.64 4.51
N GLU A 119 -14.91 11.38 4.65
CA GLU A 119 -16.26 11.01 5.14
C GLU A 119 -16.46 11.45 6.59
N LYS A 120 -15.46 11.22 7.43
CA LYS A 120 -15.47 11.56 8.85
C LYS A 120 -14.22 12.34 9.21
N GLY A 121 -14.39 13.54 9.75
CA GLY A 121 -13.26 14.36 10.21
C GLY A 121 -12.36 13.61 11.19
N ILE A 122 -11.08 13.87 11.08
CA ILE A 122 -10.04 13.25 11.91
C ILE A 122 -9.50 14.29 12.88
N VAL A 123 -9.54 13.95 14.18
CA VAL A 123 -8.84 14.72 15.23
C VAL A 123 -7.93 13.73 15.95
N ASP A 124 -6.63 13.92 15.83
CA ASP A 124 -5.62 13.09 16.50
C ASP A 124 -4.75 13.96 17.36
N ASN A 125 -4.89 13.81 18.68
CA ASN A 125 -4.18 14.65 19.67
C ASN A 125 -2.76 14.13 19.96
N VAL A 126 -2.41 12.94 19.48
CA VAL A 126 -1.14 12.25 19.74
C VAL A 126 -0.50 11.75 18.44
N TYR A 127 -0.73 12.47 17.34
CA TYR A 127 -0.13 12.14 16.06
C TYR A 127 1.41 12.15 16.17
N PRO A 128 2.09 11.03 15.84
CA PRO A 128 3.53 10.92 16.03
C PRO A 128 4.29 11.80 15.04
N THR A 129 5.26 12.58 15.55
CA THR A 129 6.18 13.39 14.76
C THR A 129 7.49 12.66 14.47
N GLU A 130 8.27 13.16 13.52
CA GLU A 130 9.54 12.51 13.11
C GLU A 130 10.62 12.63 14.20
N ASP A 131 10.53 13.61 15.07
CA ASP A 131 11.40 13.83 16.23
C ASP A 131 11.02 13.01 17.48
N TYR A 132 10.22 11.95 17.31
CA TYR A 132 9.70 11.08 18.37
C TYR A 132 8.72 11.76 19.35
N GLY A 133 8.29 12.97 19.03
CA GLY A 133 7.24 13.68 19.74
C GLY A 133 5.84 13.33 19.26
N THR A 134 4.87 14.12 19.73
CA THR A 134 3.49 14.05 19.27
C THR A 134 2.95 15.47 19.03
N ARG A 135 2.01 15.59 18.11
CA ARG A 135 1.27 16.83 17.89
C ARG A 135 -0.21 16.55 17.64
N ARG A 136 -1.04 17.55 17.90
CA ARG A 136 -2.44 17.51 17.49
C ARG A 136 -2.54 17.82 16.00
N ILE A 137 -3.29 16.99 15.28
CA ILE A 137 -3.72 17.25 13.91
C ILE A 137 -5.24 17.24 13.81
N GLU A 138 -5.75 17.98 12.83
CA GLU A 138 -7.17 18.03 12.52
C GLU A 138 -7.34 18.06 11.00
N ILE A 139 -8.20 17.18 10.49
CA ILE A 139 -8.58 17.11 9.07
C ILE A 139 -10.11 17.15 9.04
N PRO A 140 -10.74 18.22 8.54
CA PRO A 140 -12.18 18.34 8.50
C PRO A 140 -12.82 17.30 7.57
N ALA A 141 -14.09 16.95 7.84
CA ALA A 141 -14.91 16.19 6.90
C ALA A 141 -15.25 17.03 5.65
N GLY A 142 -15.58 16.35 4.56
CA GLY A 142 -15.91 16.97 3.29
C GLY A 142 -14.77 16.95 2.27
N PRO A 143 -14.92 17.68 1.16
CA PRO A 143 -13.88 17.75 0.12
C PRO A 143 -12.63 18.46 0.64
N GLN A 144 -11.48 17.81 0.46
CA GLN A 144 -10.17 18.31 0.87
C GLN A 144 -9.20 18.19 -0.30
N HIS A 145 -8.42 19.24 -0.54
CA HIS A 145 -7.21 19.15 -1.37
C HIS A 145 -6.03 18.94 -0.43
N MET A 146 -5.29 17.85 -0.62
CA MET A 146 -4.20 17.45 0.28
C MET A 146 -2.87 17.50 -0.47
N ASP A 147 -1.91 18.25 0.08
CA ASP A 147 -0.49 18.11 -0.23
C ASP A 147 0.09 16.81 0.35
N GLY A 148 1.36 16.51 0.08
CA GLY A 148 2.01 15.29 0.56
C GLY A 148 1.98 15.15 2.07
N GLU A 149 2.18 16.25 2.81
CA GLU A 149 2.18 16.22 4.27
C GLU A 149 0.76 15.97 4.85
N THR A 150 -0.25 16.60 4.28
CA THR A 150 -1.64 16.42 4.71
C THR A 150 -2.15 15.02 4.37
N ALA A 151 -1.82 14.52 3.17
CA ALA A 151 -2.12 13.15 2.75
C ALA A 151 -1.44 12.12 3.66
N LEU A 152 -0.18 12.36 4.07
CA LEU A 152 0.52 11.49 5.01
C LEU A 152 -0.16 11.47 6.38
N ARG A 153 -0.58 12.63 6.89
CA ARG A 153 -1.36 12.70 8.14
C ARG A 153 -2.66 11.92 8.04
N TYR A 154 -3.35 12.02 6.90
CA TYR A 154 -4.60 11.32 6.63
C TYR A 154 -4.45 9.80 6.69
N VAL A 155 -3.42 9.22 6.05
CA VAL A 155 -3.20 7.77 6.01
C VAL A 155 -2.53 7.20 7.27
N ARG A 156 -1.86 8.05 8.09
CA ARG A 156 -1.13 7.62 9.29
C ARG A 156 -1.93 7.73 10.58
N SER A 157 -2.89 8.66 10.66
CA SER A 157 -3.66 8.87 11.89
C SER A 157 -4.37 7.59 12.34
N ARG A 158 -4.21 7.27 13.62
CA ARG A 158 -4.80 6.09 14.28
C ARG A 158 -5.92 6.46 15.25
N HIS A 159 -6.05 7.74 15.61
CA HIS A 159 -6.97 8.15 16.66
C HIS A 159 -8.44 8.03 16.20
N GLY A 160 -9.21 7.23 16.94
CA GLY A 160 -10.63 7.03 16.67
C GLY A 160 -10.95 6.14 15.47
N SER A 161 -9.96 5.46 14.89
CA SER A 161 -10.14 4.55 13.75
C SER A 161 -9.44 3.21 13.95
N SER A 162 -9.97 2.16 13.33
CA SER A 162 -9.34 0.84 13.29
C SER A 162 -8.20 0.79 12.26
N ASP A 163 -7.39 -0.26 12.32
CA ASP A 163 -6.39 -0.52 11.27
C ASP A 163 -7.04 -0.76 9.90
N PHE A 164 -8.28 -1.26 9.87
CA PHE A 164 -9.06 -1.44 8.63
C PHE A 164 -9.49 -0.09 8.03
N ASP A 165 -9.92 0.87 8.87
CA ASP A 165 -10.24 2.24 8.41
C ASP A 165 -8.99 2.92 7.84
N ARG A 166 -7.81 2.65 8.43
CA ARG A 166 -6.54 3.15 7.91
C ARG A 166 -6.23 2.54 6.55
N ALA A 167 -6.40 1.23 6.36
CA ALA A 167 -6.22 0.58 5.08
C ALA A 167 -7.15 1.14 3.99
N ALA A 168 -8.42 1.39 4.32
CA ALA A 168 -9.36 2.04 3.41
C ALA A 168 -8.90 3.45 2.99
N ARG A 169 -8.40 4.26 3.92
CA ARG A 169 -7.83 5.60 3.62
C ARG A 169 -6.60 5.51 2.73
N GLN A 170 -5.74 4.50 2.91
CA GLN A 170 -4.58 4.26 2.05
C GLN A 170 -5.00 3.94 0.62
N GLN A 171 -6.05 3.13 0.44
CA GLN A 171 -6.63 2.87 -0.88
C GLN A 171 -7.23 4.13 -1.50
N GLN A 172 -7.97 4.93 -0.73
CA GLN A 172 -8.52 6.21 -1.21
C GLN A 172 -7.43 7.13 -1.76
N VAL A 173 -6.28 7.21 -1.09
CA VAL A 173 -5.14 8.01 -1.57
C VAL A 173 -4.57 7.46 -2.88
N LEU A 174 -4.40 6.14 -3.03
CA LEU A 174 -3.93 5.56 -4.29
C LEU A 174 -4.90 5.82 -5.44
N ILE A 175 -6.19 5.67 -5.19
CA ILE A 175 -7.24 5.98 -6.17
C ILE A 175 -7.22 7.48 -6.54
N ALA A 176 -7.05 8.37 -5.56
CA ALA A 176 -6.96 9.80 -5.79
C ALA A 176 -5.70 10.18 -6.60
N LEU A 177 -4.56 9.52 -6.34
CA LEU A 177 -3.34 9.65 -7.14
C LEU A 177 -3.58 9.20 -8.59
N ALA A 178 -4.21 8.04 -8.78
CA ALA A 178 -4.57 7.55 -10.11
C ALA A 178 -5.50 8.54 -10.85
N ARG A 179 -6.51 9.08 -10.16
CA ARG A 179 -7.40 10.13 -10.70
C ARG A 179 -6.62 11.37 -11.13
N ARG A 180 -5.69 11.79 -10.29
CA ARG A 180 -4.89 12.99 -10.56
C ARG A 180 -3.99 12.80 -11.78
N LEU A 181 -3.34 11.65 -11.90
CA LEU A 181 -2.52 11.27 -13.06
C LEU A 181 -3.35 11.12 -14.34
N ALA A 182 -4.58 10.59 -14.23
CA ALA A 182 -5.51 10.42 -15.34
C ALA A 182 -6.02 11.76 -15.91
N SER A 183 -6.00 12.82 -15.13
CA SER A 183 -6.51 14.14 -15.55
C SER A 183 -5.61 14.77 -16.62
N PRO A 184 -6.13 15.09 -17.82
CA PRO A 184 -5.33 15.67 -18.90
C PRO A 184 -4.59 16.95 -18.49
N GLY A 185 -5.15 17.76 -17.60
CA GLY A 185 -4.52 18.98 -17.08
C GLY A 185 -3.23 18.71 -16.29
N ASN A 186 -3.00 17.47 -15.84
CA ASN A 186 -1.80 17.10 -15.09
C ASN A 186 -0.71 16.43 -15.92
N TRP A 187 -0.92 16.17 -17.19
CA TRP A 187 0.09 15.52 -18.03
C TRP A 187 1.38 16.35 -18.16
N VAL A 188 1.31 17.64 -18.00
CA VAL A 188 2.48 18.53 -17.91
C VAL A 188 3.37 18.20 -16.69
N ARG A 189 2.83 17.55 -15.67
CA ARG A 189 3.56 17.15 -14.45
C ARG A 189 4.18 15.75 -14.53
N LEU A 190 3.86 14.95 -15.55
CA LEU A 190 4.39 13.59 -15.70
C LEU A 190 5.92 13.49 -15.61
N PRO A 191 6.70 14.42 -16.18
CA PRO A 191 8.15 14.41 -16.00
C PRO A 191 8.58 14.58 -14.54
N ALA A 192 7.93 15.49 -13.81
CA ALA A 192 8.22 15.71 -12.38
C ALA A 192 7.82 14.50 -11.52
N VAL A 193 6.69 13.87 -11.84
CA VAL A 193 6.25 12.63 -11.19
C VAL A 193 7.23 11.49 -11.46
N GLY A 194 7.66 11.31 -12.71
CA GLY A 194 8.66 10.32 -13.07
C GLY A 194 9.97 10.52 -12.31
N TRP A 195 10.42 11.77 -12.16
CA TRP A 195 11.60 12.11 -11.39
C TRP A 195 11.42 11.82 -9.90
N ALA A 196 10.30 12.21 -9.31
CA ALA A 196 9.99 11.94 -7.90
C ALA A 196 9.96 10.43 -7.61
N ILE A 197 9.43 9.62 -8.52
CA ILE A 197 9.44 8.16 -8.40
C ILE A 197 10.88 7.63 -8.44
N ILE A 198 11.69 8.04 -9.41
CA ILE A 198 13.07 7.58 -9.56
C ILE A 198 13.92 7.90 -8.32
N GLU A 199 13.73 9.07 -7.74
CA GLU A 199 14.54 9.50 -6.58
C GLU A 199 14.05 8.96 -5.23
N ASN A 200 12.74 8.68 -5.10
CA ASN A 200 12.15 8.45 -3.78
C ASN A 200 11.40 7.11 -3.65
N VAL A 201 11.29 6.33 -4.71
CA VAL A 201 10.60 5.04 -4.70
C VAL A 201 11.59 3.94 -5.04
N ASP A 202 11.69 2.96 -4.15
CA ASP A 202 12.49 1.77 -4.42
C ASP A 202 11.60 0.69 -5.05
N THR A 203 11.99 0.19 -6.22
CA THR A 203 11.20 -0.76 -7.00
C THR A 203 12.07 -1.58 -7.94
N ASP A 204 11.71 -2.85 -8.13
CA ASP A 204 12.24 -3.72 -9.17
C ASP A 204 11.38 -3.71 -10.45
N VAL A 205 10.24 -3.00 -10.41
CA VAL A 205 9.37 -2.84 -11.57
C VAL A 205 10.03 -1.92 -12.58
N GLY A 206 10.41 -2.47 -13.72
CA GLY A 206 11.01 -1.68 -14.79
C GLY A 206 10.07 -0.56 -15.30
N PRO A 207 10.60 0.50 -15.94
CA PRO A 207 9.80 1.62 -16.43
C PRO A 207 8.60 1.21 -17.28
N GLY A 208 8.73 0.13 -18.06
CA GLY A 208 7.65 -0.43 -18.87
C GLY A 208 6.48 -0.94 -18.02
N GLY A 209 6.75 -1.63 -16.91
CA GLY A 209 5.72 -2.12 -15.99
C GLY A 209 4.99 -0.98 -15.28
N LEU A 210 5.73 0.04 -14.82
CA LEU A 210 5.13 1.23 -14.22
C LEU A 210 4.22 1.98 -15.22
N ILE A 211 4.66 2.13 -16.46
CA ILE A 211 3.85 2.71 -17.54
C ILE A 211 2.59 1.88 -17.78
N GLN A 212 2.69 0.55 -17.76
CA GLN A 212 1.54 -0.34 -17.91
C GLN A 212 0.51 -0.15 -16.80
N LEU A 213 0.94 -0.06 -15.53
CA LEU A 213 0.06 0.23 -14.39
C LEU A 213 -0.67 1.57 -14.56
N VAL A 214 0.06 2.61 -14.98
CA VAL A 214 -0.52 3.93 -15.25
C VAL A 214 -1.55 3.84 -16.38
N ILE A 215 -1.21 3.19 -17.50
CA ILE A 215 -2.14 3.03 -18.63
C ILE A 215 -3.37 2.20 -18.24
N ALA A 216 -3.19 1.12 -17.44
CA ALA A 216 -4.30 0.35 -16.92
C ALA A 216 -5.24 1.24 -16.09
N GLY A 217 -4.70 2.01 -15.14
CA GLY A 217 -5.47 2.96 -14.35
C GLY A 217 -6.20 4.02 -15.18
N LEU A 218 -5.54 4.55 -16.22
CA LEU A 218 -6.14 5.51 -17.15
C LEU A 218 -7.32 4.90 -17.93
N ARG A 219 -7.21 3.65 -18.35
CA ARG A 219 -8.25 2.96 -19.15
C ARG A 219 -9.44 2.52 -18.30
N VAL A 220 -9.17 2.02 -17.10
CA VAL A 220 -10.21 1.60 -16.13
C VAL A 220 -10.99 2.81 -15.65
N GLY A 221 -10.31 3.94 -15.54
CA GLY A 221 -10.84 5.10 -14.84
C GLY A 221 -10.95 4.87 -13.33
N PRO A 222 -11.10 5.94 -12.57
CA PRO A 222 -11.05 5.85 -11.10
C PRO A 222 -12.23 5.08 -10.49
N ASP A 223 -13.38 5.08 -11.15
CA ASP A 223 -14.60 4.43 -10.65
C ASP A 223 -14.66 2.94 -11.02
N GLY A 224 -13.78 2.48 -11.91
CA GLY A 224 -13.63 1.08 -12.30
C GLY A 224 -12.53 0.32 -11.51
N ILE A 225 -11.84 0.98 -10.57
CA ILE A 225 -10.85 0.33 -9.73
C ILE A 225 -11.55 -0.47 -8.64
N GLU A 226 -11.40 -1.79 -8.69
CA GLU A 226 -11.89 -2.68 -7.63
C GLU A 226 -10.95 -2.59 -6.43
N HIS A 227 -11.50 -2.38 -5.23
CA HIS A 227 -10.68 -2.24 -4.04
C HIS A 227 -11.30 -2.95 -2.83
N HIS A 228 -10.49 -3.80 -2.20
CA HIS A 228 -10.89 -4.61 -1.05
C HIS A 228 -9.86 -4.52 0.06
N VAL A 229 -10.33 -4.67 1.28
CA VAL A 229 -9.49 -4.79 2.48
C VAL A 229 -9.82 -6.12 3.12
N ILE A 230 -8.80 -6.92 3.46
CA ILE A 230 -9.01 -8.07 4.34
C ILE A 230 -9.38 -7.52 5.71
N ASP A 231 -10.63 -7.63 6.09
CA ASP A 231 -11.23 -6.98 7.23
C ASP A 231 -11.52 -7.93 8.43
N ARG A 232 -12.38 -7.47 9.34
CA ARG A 232 -12.74 -8.22 10.55
C ARG A 232 -13.56 -9.48 10.26
N ASP A 233 -14.34 -9.47 9.19
CA ASP A 233 -15.16 -10.63 8.81
C ASP A 233 -14.31 -11.74 8.18
N MET A 234 -13.13 -11.38 7.68
CA MET A 234 -12.14 -12.26 7.07
C MET A 234 -11.03 -12.67 8.02
N THR A 235 -11.02 -12.17 9.28
CA THR A 235 -9.97 -12.43 10.25
C THR A 235 -10.53 -12.71 11.64
N SER A 236 -9.76 -13.39 12.47
CA SER A 236 -10.09 -13.63 13.88
C SER A 236 -8.95 -13.12 14.77
N PRO A 237 -9.22 -12.24 15.75
CA PRO A 237 -8.18 -11.77 16.66
C PRO A 237 -7.68 -12.93 17.54
N TRP A 238 -6.37 -13.02 17.70
CA TRP A 238 -5.73 -14.02 18.53
C TRP A 238 -4.51 -13.44 19.25
N THR A 239 -4.20 -14.01 20.41
CA THR A 239 -2.98 -13.66 21.13
C THR A 239 -2.03 -14.84 21.12
N THR A 240 -0.83 -14.64 20.60
CA THR A 240 0.19 -15.68 20.55
C THR A 240 0.62 -16.13 21.97
N PRO A 241 1.20 -17.31 22.13
CA PRO A 241 1.73 -17.75 23.43
C PRO A 241 2.77 -16.78 24.03
N THR A 242 3.41 -15.97 23.21
CA THR A 242 4.37 -14.93 23.62
C THR A 242 3.71 -13.56 23.91
N GLY A 243 2.36 -13.48 23.89
CA GLY A 243 1.60 -12.27 24.22
C GLY A 243 1.41 -11.29 23.05
N GLY A 244 1.81 -11.64 21.84
CA GLY A 244 1.61 -10.79 20.66
C GLY A 244 0.17 -10.84 20.14
N ALA A 245 -0.51 -9.70 20.02
CA ALA A 245 -1.82 -9.63 19.36
C ALA A 245 -1.66 -9.76 17.84
N VAL A 246 -2.41 -10.65 17.21
CA VAL A 246 -2.35 -10.96 15.78
C VAL A 246 -3.75 -11.22 15.23
N LEU A 247 -3.86 -11.29 13.90
CA LEU A 247 -5.08 -11.64 13.18
C LEU A 247 -4.89 -12.99 12.49
N LEU A 248 -5.67 -14.00 12.87
CA LEU A 248 -5.69 -15.28 12.16
C LEU A 248 -6.53 -15.13 10.88
N PRO A 249 -6.00 -15.52 9.72
CA PRO A 249 -6.75 -15.46 8.47
C PRO A 249 -7.87 -16.51 8.42
N ARG A 250 -9.02 -16.12 7.94
CA ARG A 250 -10.12 -17.02 7.57
C ARG A 250 -10.02 -17.34 6.08
N TRP A 251 -9.20 -18.34 5.77
CA TRP A 251 -8.91 -18.71 4.38
C TRP A 251 -10.15 -19.16 3.59
N ASP A 252 -11.17 -19.68 4.27
CA ASP A 252 -12.47 -20.02 3.70
C ASP A 252 -13.20 -18.82 3.09
N VAL A 253 -12.93 -17.62 3.58
CA VAL A 253 -13.49 -16.34 3.10
C VAL A 253 -12.50 -15.58 2.23
N ILE A 254 -11.21 -15.61 2.57
CA ILE A 254 -10.17 -14.88 1.84
C ILE A 254 -9.91 -15.48 0.46
N ASN A 255 -9.81 -16.82 0.36
CA ASN A 255 -9.44 -17.48 -0.90
C ASN A 255 -10.43 -17.21 -2.04
N PRO A 256 -11.77 -17.25 -1.85
CA PRO A 256 -12.71 -16.89 -2.91
C PRO A 256 -12.52 -15.45 -3.42
N LEU A 257 -12.28 -14.50 -2.52
CA LEU A 257 -12.01 -13.11 -2.90
C LEU A 257 -10.71 -13.00 -3.69
N VAL A 258 -9.66 -13.68 -3.24
CA VAL A 258 -8.36 -13.69 -3.93
C VAL A 258 -8.49 -14.32 -5.33
N GLU A 259 -9.24 -15.39 -5.46
CA GLU A 259 -9.52 -16.03 -6.77
C GLU A 259 -10.33 -15.11 -7.69
N GLU A 260 -11.31 -14.38 -7.18
CA GLU A 260 -12.08 -13.40 -7.92
C GLU A 260 -11.20 -12.25 -8.44
N LEU A 261 -10.32 -11.71 -7.58
CA LEU A 261 -9.50 -10.54 -7.91
C LEU A 261 -8.26 -10.91 -8.72
N PHE A 262 -7.62 -12.04 -8.42
CA PHE A 262 -6.31 -12.44 -8.93
C PHE A 262 -6.33 -13.81 -9.64
N GLY A 263 -7.45 -14.47 -9.73
CA GLY A 263 -7.64 -15.74 -10.46
C GLY A 263 -7.49 -15.56 -11.98
N PRO A 264 -7.25 -16.62 -12.75
CA PRO A 264 -7.00 -16.60 -14.20
C PRO A 264 -8.14 -15.99 -15.02
#